data_2deac9f9f5957d71f2ba9bb482633c81
#
_entry.id   2deac9f9f5957d71f2ba9bb482633c81
#
_cell.length_a   1.000
_cell.length_b   1.000
_cell.length_c   1.000
_cell.angle_alpha   90.00
_cell.angle_beta   90.00
_cell.angle_gamma   90.00
#
_symmetry.space_group_name_H-M   'P 1'
#
loop_
_entity.id
_entity.type
_entity.pdbx_description
1 polymer ?
#
loop_
_entity_poly.entity_id
_entity_poly.type
_entity_poly.pdbx_seq_one_letter_code
_entity_poly.pdbx_strand_id
1 'polypeptide(L)'
;MLRSIWVAVALLAVVSAQVRAADADADADKQAFVDQMRALNWVKGPTTVEVQGNSKLTIPDQYVYLDAGNTKKFLELQHNLSDGREVMVAPQNMEWMAYLEFSDEGYVKDNEKIDAPALLKTLQSNTEAGNEERRRRGWNELKLVDWATPPVYNTTTKRLEWATILDSKEGRAVNFSTKILGRRGYTSVIMVTDPANLQAAESNLDHVLTGYSFNAGETYADWRSGDKVAEYGLAALIVGGVAAVAAKKGLFSVIGAFLVASWKFLMIGVVAAVTWVRNLFARKRAG
;
A
#
# COMPACT_ATOMS: atom_id res chain seq x y z
N MET A 1 50.89 -38.87 -7.13
CA MET A 1 49.69 -38.38 -7.86
C MET A 1 48.33 -38.74 -7.20
N LEU A 2 48.23 -39.72 -6.27
CA LEU A 2 46.93 -40.10 -5.65
C LEU A 2 46.45 -39.10 -4.55
N ARG A 3 47.33 -38.32 -3.90
CA ARG A 3 46.93 -37.37 -2.83
C ARG A 3 46.17 -36.14 -3.33
N SER A 4 46.39 -35.71 -4.58
CA SER A 4 45.76 -34.52 -5.15
C SER A 4 44.29 -34.75 -5.58
N ILE A 5 43.90 -35.99 -5.86
CA ILE A 5 42.54 -36.34 -6.30
C ILE A 5 41.58 -36.32 -5.12
N TRP A 6 42.03 -36.72 -3.92
CA TRP A 6 41.17 -36.72 -2.73
C TRP A 6 40.86 -35.33 -2.20
N VAL A 7 41.76 -34.36 -2.36
CA VAL A 7 41.50 -32.96 -1.98
C VAL A 7 40.49 -32.29 -2.89
N ALA A 8 40.55 -32.58 -4.20
CA ALA A 8 39.58 -32.02 -5.15
C ALA A 8 38.17 -32.60 -4.97
N VAL A 9 38.01 -33.87 -4.65
CA VAL A 9 36.74 -34.52 -4.38
C VAL A 9 36.14 -34.02 -3.05
N ALA A 10 36.96 -33.80 -2.02
CA ALA A 10 36.51 -33.26 -0.74
C ALA A 10 36.06 -31.80 -0.88
N LEU A 11 36.73 -30.95 -1.67
CA LEU A 11 36.35 -29.59 -1.96
C LEU A 11 35.02 -29.49 -2.75
N LEU A 12 34.84 -30.36 -3.75
CA LEU A 12 33.56 -30.44 -4.49
C LEU A 12 32.38 -30.89 -3.61
N ALA A 13 32.61 -31.82 -2.68
CA ALA A 13 31.58 -32.28 -1.75
C ALA A 13 31.20 -31.17 -0.74
N VAL A 14 32.17 -30.37 -0.27
CA VAL A 14 31.89 -29.23 0.64
C VAL A 14 31.10 -28.12 -0.08
N VAL A 15 31.50 -27.77 -1.30
CA VAL A 15 30.79 -26.75 -2.09
C VAL A 15 29.36 -27.21 -2.43
N SER A 16 29.16 -28.48 -2.81
CA SER A 16 27.82 -29.01 -3.07
C SER A 16 26.95 -29.13 -1.81
N ALA A 17 27.55 -29.37 -0.65
CA ALA A 17 26.83 -29.36 0.63
C ALA A 17 26.43 -27.94 1.04
N GLN A 18 27.29 -26.95 0.83
CA GLN A 18 26.98 -25.54 1.12
C GLN A 18 25.87 -24.98 0.18
N VAL A 19 25.91 -25.32 -1.11
CA VAL A 19 24.84 -24.94 -2.05
C VAL A 19 23.51 -25.58 -1.66
N ARG A 20 23.51 -26.87 -1.32
CA ARG A 20 22.28 -27.56 -0.86
C ARG A 20 21.77 -27.02 0.49
N ALA A 21 22.65 -26.61 1.41
CA ALA A 21 22.23 -25.99 2.65
C ALA A 21 21.61 -24.61 2.41
N ALA A 22 22.21 -23.80 1.53
CA ALA A 22 21.66 -22.49 1.16
C ALA A 22 20.32 -22.58 0.46
N ASP A 23 20.13 -23.59 -0.40
CA ASP A 23 18.84 -23.86 -1.06
C ASP A 23 17.78 -24.35 -0.04
N ALA A 24 18.18 -25.20 0.92
CA ALA A 24 17.28 -25.70 1.96
C ALA A 24 16.87 -24.56 2.94
N ASP A 25 17.79 -23.67 3.29
CA ASP A 25 17.49 -22.50 4.12
C ASP A 25 16.54 -21.54 3.38
N ALA A 26 16.76 -21.28 2.09
CA ALA A 26 15.88 -20.47 1.26
C ALA A 26 14.47 -21.07 1.12
N ASP A 27 14.35 -22.38 1.03
CA ASP A 27 13.05 -23.08 0.97
C ASP A 27 12.36 -23.05 2.34
N ALA A 28 13.11 -23.18 3.44
CA ALA A 28 12.56 -23.04 4.80
C ALA A 28 12.06 -21.61 5.06
N ASP A 29 12.79 -20.59 4.67
CA ASP A 29 12.36 -19.19 4.79
C ASP A 29 11.09 -18.90 3.96
N LYS A 30 11.02 -19.43 2.74
CA LYS A 30 9.81 -19.34 1.92
C LYS A 30 8.62 -20.05 2.58
N GLN A 31 8.84 -21.23 3.13
CA GLN A 31 7.76 -21.97 3.81
C GLN A 31 7.30 -21.22 5.06
N ALA A 32 8.23 -20.69 5.87
CA ALA A 32 7.91 -19.89 7.04
C ALA A 32 7.08 -18.64 6.69
N PHE A 33 7.45 -17.93 5.61
CA PHE A 33 6.67 -16.81 5.08
C PHE A 33 5.25 -17.24 4.68
N VAL A 34 5.11 -18.38 3.96
CA VAL A 34 3.80 -18.95 3.59
C VAL A 34 2.94 -19.19 4.82
N ASP A 35 3.52 -19.84 5.82
CA ASP A 35 2.79 -20.25 7.00
C ASP A 35 2.35 -19.02 7.80
N GLN A 36 3.20 -17.98 7.89
CA GLN A 36 2.83 -16.70 8.49
C GLN A 36 1.69 -16.00 7.72
N MET A 37 1.74 -15.98 6.39
CA MET A 37 0.66 -15.42 5.56
C MET A 37 -0.66 -16.19 5.71
N ARG A 38 -0.60 -17.52 5.84
CA ARG A 38 -1.79 -18.36 6.07
C ARG A 38 -2.38 -18.19 7.47
N ALA A 39 -1.54 -17.85 8.45
CA ALA A 39 -1.96 -17.65 9.83
C ALA A 39 -2.69 -16.32 10.06
N LEU A 40 -2.69 -15.40 9.08
CA LEU A 40 -3.48 -14.19 9.16
C LEU A 40 -4.98 -14.50 9.12
N ASN A 41 -5.76 -13.72 9.86
CA ASN A 41 -7.21 -13.90 9.94
C ASN A 41 -7.92 -13.34 8.69
N TRP A 42 -7.87 -14.08 7.60
CA TRP A 42 -8.51 -13.74 6.33
C TRP A 42 -10.03 -13.86 6.42
N VAL A 43 -10.72 -12.75 6.30
CA VAL A 43 -12.19 -12.70 6.22
C VAL A 43 -12.59 -12.73 4.76
N LYS A 44 -13.47 -13.66 4.38
CA LYS A 44 -13.99 -13.78 3.00
C LYS A 44 -15.32 -13.04 2.87
N GLY A 45 -15.53 -12.38 1.73
CA GLY A 45 -16.86 -11.90 1.35
C GLY A 45 -17.83 -13.05 0.99
N PRO A 46 -19.14 -12.80 0.95
CA PRO A 46 -19.75 -11.49 1.21
C PRO A 46 -19.85 -11.18 2.72
N THR A 47 -19.44 -10.00 3.13
CA THR A 47 -19.54 -9.52 4.52
C THR A 47 -19.46 -7.99 4.57
N THR A 48 -19.94 -7.38 5.65
CA THR A 48 -19.77 -5.94 5.89
C THR A 48 -18.87 -5.72 7.10
N VAL A 49 -17.88 -4.86 6.96
CA VAL A 49 -16.89 -4.51 7.98
C VAL A 49 -16.94 -3.03 8.29
N GLU A 50 -16.62 -2.67 9.54
CA GLU A 50 -16.41 -1.27 9.93
C GLU A 50 -15.01 -0.82 9.50
N VAL A 51 -14.92 0.40 8.96
CA VAL A 51 -13.65 1.06 8.67
C VAL A 51 -13.47 2.20 9.66
N GLN A 52 -12.70 1.95 10.71
CA GLN A 52 -12.31 2.90 11.76
C GLN A 52 -13.48 3.66 12.43
N GLY A 53 -14.65 3.01 12.52
CA GLY A 53 -15.80 3.49 13.28
C GLY A 53 -16.62 4.63 12.64
N ASN A 54 -16.21 5.13 11.48
CA ASN A 54 -16.92 6.22 10.80
C ASN A 54 -17.47 5.87 9.41
N SER A 55 -17.14 4.69 8.94
CA SER A 55 -17.59 4.19 7.64
C SER A 55 -17.66 2.67 7.63
N LYS A 56 -18.33 2.13 6.62
CA LYS A 56 -18.52 0.70 6.39
C LYS A 56 -18.10 0.33 4.98
N LEU A 57 -17.61 -0.88 4.84
CA LEU A 57 -17.30 -1.49 3.55
C LEU A 57 -17.97 -2.85 3.45
N THR A 58 -18.84 -3.03 2.48
CA THR A 58 -19.35 -4.34 2.10
C THR A 58 -18.36 -5.00 1.17
N ILE A 59 -17.76 -6.09 1.63
CA ILE A 59 -16.83 -6.91 0.87
C ILE A 59 -17.63 -7.84 -0.02
N PRO A 60 -17.55 -7.77 -1.34
CA PRO A 60 -18.27 -8.67 -2.24
C PRO A 60 -17.74 -10.11 -2.18
N ASP A 61 -18.47 -11.05 -2.74
CA ASP A 61 -17.97 -12.40 -3.02
C ASP A 61 -16.69 -12.32 -3.90
N GLN A 62 -15.81 -13.33 -3.79
CA GLN A 62 -14.49 -13.38 -4.45
C GLN A 62 -13.44 -12.40 -3.91
N TYR A 63 -13.75 -11.61 -2.88
CA TYR A 63 -12.78 -10.74 -2.20
C TYR A 63 -12.48 -11.22 -0.78
N VAL A 64 -11.33 -10.81 -0.28
CA VAL A 64 -10.87 -11.06 1.08
C VAL A 64 -10.51 -9.75 1.76
N TYR A 65 -10.58 -9.75 3.08
CA TYR A 65 -10.32 -8.61 3.93
C TYR A 65 -9.39 -9.01 5.07
N LEU A 66 -8.53 -8.08 5.47
CA LEU A 66 -7.77 -8.12 6.72
C LEU A 66 -8.09 -6.89 7.56
N ASP A 67 -8.34 -7.10 8.85
CA ASP A 67 -8.41 -6.01 9.82
C ASP A 67 -7.06 -5.30 10.01
N ALA A 68 -7.05 -4.20 10.74
CA ALA A 68 -5.85 -3.38 10.91
C ALA A 68 -4.67 -4.15 11.53
N GLY A 69 -4.92 -5.02 12.51
CA GLY A 69 -3.88 -5.81 13.16
C GLY A 69 -3.26 -6.86 12.23
N ASN A 70 -4.06 -7.51 11.41
CA ASN A 70 -3.59 -8.49 10.42
C ASN A 70 -2.99 -7.80 9.20
N THR A 71 -3.51 -6.64 8.78
CA THR A 71 -2.92 -5.82 7.72
C THR A 71 -1.51 -5.35 8.09
N LYS A 72 -1.31 -4.89 9.33
CA LYS A 72 0.02 -4.53 9.82
C LYS A 72 1.00 -5.69 9.70
N LYS A 73 0.64 -6.88 10.18
CA LYS A 73 1.48 -8.08 10.05
C LYS A 73 1.77 -8.43 8.59
N PHE A 74 0.74 -8.35 7.73
CA PHE A 74 0.88 -8.57 6.28
C PHE A 74 1.90 -7.61 5.65
N LEU A 75 1.83 -6.32 5.98
CA LEU A 75 2.74 -5.30 5.49
C LEU A 75 4.18 -5.48 6.01
N GLU A 76 4.34 -5.79 7.30
CA GLU A 76 5.64 -6.06 7.91
C GLU A 76 6.34 -7.27 7.27
N LEU A 77 5.59 -8.35 6.97
CA LEU A 77 6.11 -9.51 6.24
C LEU A 77 6.63 -9.17 4.83
N GLN A 78 6.11 -8.10 4.24
CA GLN A 78 6.52 -7.62 2.92
C GLN A 78 7.52 -6.44 2.99
N HIS A 79 8.16 -6.24 4.14
CA HIS A 79 9.09 -5.13 4.38
C HIS A 79 8.47 -3.75 4.11
N ASN A 80 7.17 -3.61 4.45
CA ASN A 80 6.47 -2.34 4.41
C ASN A 80 6.15 -1.87 5.82
N LEU A 81 6.22 -0.55 6.04
CA LEU A 81 5.84 0.05 7.30
C LEU A 81 4.31 0.21 7.37
N SER A 82 3.78 0.04 8.58
CA SER A 82 2.39 0.31 8.91
C SER A 82 2.32 0.93 10.30
N ASP A 83 1.44 1.89 10.50
CA ASP A 83 1.09 2.37 11.84
C ASP A 83 -0.03 1.53 12.49
N GLY A 84 -0.51 0.52 11.78
CA GLY A 84 -1.50 -0.43 12.28
C GLY A 84 -2.93 0.10 12.24
N ARG A 85 -3.22 1.12 11.43
CA ARG A 85 -4.57 1.66 11.23
C ARG A 85 -5.21 1.21 9.93
N GLU A 86 -4.41 0.88 8.93
CA GLU A 86 -4.90 0.44 7.64
C GLU A 86 -5.60 -0.91 7.71
N VAL A 87 -6.73 -1.04 7.06
CA VAL A 87 -7.38 -2.31 6.72
C VAL A 87 -7.09 -2.65 5.27
N MET A 88 -7.13 -3.92 4.88
CA MET A 88 -6.83 -4.35 3.52
C MET A 88 -8.01 -5.09 2.89
N VAL A 89 -8.26 -4.83 1.61
CA VAL A 89 -9.13 -5.63 0.76
C VAL A 89 -8.38 -6.05 -0.50
N ALA A 90 -8.60 -7.27 -0.95
CA ALA A 90 -8.00 -7.81 -2.18
C ALA A 90 -8.92 -8.85 -2.82
N PRO A 91 -8.82 -9.10 -4.15
CA PRO A 91 -9.43 -10.28 -4.74
C PRO A 91 -8.71 -11.55 -4.23
N GLN A 92 -9.39 -12.69 -4.22
CA GLN A 92 -8.80 -13.95 -3.75
C GLN A 92 -7.57 -14.40 -4.57
N ASN A 93 -7.42 -13.93 -5.81
CA ASN A 93 -6.25 -14.19 -6.64
C ASN A 93 -5.07 -13.23 -6.38
N MET A 94 -5.25 -12.24 -5.49
CA MET A 94 -4.22 -11.26 -5.10
C MET A 94 -3.59 -10.49 -6.28
N GLU A 95 -4.32 -10.24 -7.36
CA GLU A 95 -3.82 -9.45 -8.50
C GLU A 95 -3.62 -7.98 -8.17
N TRP A 96 -4.31 -7.51 -7.13
CA TRP A 96 -4.12 -6.20 -6.53
C TRP A 96 -4.47 -6.23 -5.04
N MET A 97 -4.01 -5.25 -4.30
CA MET A 97 -4.35 -5.05 -2.89
C MET A 97 -4.65 -3.59 -2.64
N ALA A 98 -5.74 -3.31 -1.93
CA ALA A 98 -6.11 -1.96 -1.55
C ALA A 98 -6.12 -1.83 -0.03
N TYR A 99 -5.55 -0.74 0.46
CA TYR A 99 -5.43 -0.39 1.88
C TYR A 99 -6.26 0.84 2.15
N LEU A 100 -7.14 0.74 3.13
CA LEU A 100 -8.06 1.81 3.49
C LEU A 100 -7.76 2.32 4.89
N GLU A 101 -7.71 3.64 5.05
CA GLU A 101 -7.51 4.31 6.33
C GLU A 101 -8.29 5.62 6.36
N PHE A 102 -8.99 5.88 7.47
CA PHE A 102 -9.61 7.20 7.70
C PHE A 102 -8.62 8.16 8.39
N SER A 103 -8.56 9.39 7.92
CA SER A 103 -7.79 10.49 8.51
C SER A 103 -8.73 11.59 9.01
N ASP A 104 -8.81 11.78 10.34
CA ASP A 104 -9.64 12.80 11.00
C ASP A 104 -8.92 14.15 11.02
N GLU A 105 -8.76 14.75 9.83
CA GLU A 105 -8.01 15.98 9.62
C GLU A 105 -8.90 17.24 9.66
N GLY A 106 -10.20 17.04 9.66
CA GLY A 106 -11.21 18.07 9.47
C GLY A 106 -11.73 18.11 8.04
N TYR A 107 -12.74 18.93 7.81
CA TYR A 107 -13.37 19.12 6.50
C TYR A 107 -12.38 19.72 5.49
N VAL A 108 -12.09 18.99 4.42
CA VAL A 108 -11.19 19.45 3.36
C VAL A 108 -11.97 20.21 2.31
N LYS A 109 -11.65 21.49 2.08
CA LYS A 109 -12.27 22.30 1.02
C LYS A 109 -11.84 21.78 -0.36
N ASP A 110 -12.82 21.63 -1.26
CA ASP A 110 -12.64 21.00 -2.56
C ASP A 110 -12.57 21.98 -3.74
N ASN A 111 -12.26 23.24 -3.49
CA ASN A 111 -12.22 24.32 -4.48
C ASN A 111 -10.80 24.70 -4.95
N GLU A 112 -9.79 23.90 -4.58
CA GLU A 112 -8.39 24.16 -4.95
C GLU A 112 -8.06 23.63 -6.34
N LYS A 113 -7.23 24.38 -7.10
CA LYS A 113 -6.66 23.93 -8.36
C LYS A 113 -5.47 23.02 -8.11
N ILE A 114 -5.37 21.96 -8.88
CA ILE A 114 -4.32 20.94 -8.79
C ILE A 114 -3.27 21.21 -9.86
N ASP A 115 -2.02 21.46 -9.44
CA ASP A 115 -0.83 21.57 -10.31
C ASP A 115 -0.10 20.23 -10.33
N ALA A 116 -0.52 19.33 -11.22
CA ALA A 116 0.03 17.97 -11.30
C ALA A 116 1.55 17.94 -11.53
N PRO A 117 2.17 18.76 -12.42
CA PRO A 117 3.62 18.81 -12.59
C PRO A 117 4.38 19.21 -11.32
N ALA A 118 3.91 20.20 -10.57
CA ALA A 118 4.55 20.63 -9.31
C ALA A 118 4.42 19.55 -8.23
N LEU A 119 3.26 18.89 -8.15
CA LEU A 119 3.01 17.80 -7.20
C LEU A 119 3.85 16.56 -7.49
N LEU A 120 4.06 16.22 -8.78
CA LEU A 120 4.95 15.11 -9.14
C LEU A 120 6.37 15.31 -8.63
N LYS A 121 6.94 16.49 -8.81
CA LYS A 121 8.28 16.83 -8.31
C LYS A 121 8.36 16.71 -6.79
N THR A 122 7.32 17.15 -6.08
CA THR A 122 7.24 17.02 -4.63
C THR A 122 7.20 15.55 -4.20
N LEU A 123 6.38 14.74 -4.86
CA LEU A 123 6.31 13.30 -4.59
C LEU A 123 7.63 12.57 -4.88
N GLN A 124 8.31 12.91 -5.98
CA GLN A 124 9.64 12.38 -6.31
C GLN A 124 10.66 12.72 -5.22
N SER A 125 10.67 13.96 -4.75
CA SER A 125 11.55 14.40 -3.66
C SER A 125 11.24 13.68 -2.34
N ASN A 126 9.96 13.50 -2.02
CA ASN A 126 9.53 12.76 -0.82
C ASN A 126 9.93 11.28 -0.90
N THR A 127 9.83 10.67 -2.09
CA THR A 127 10.26 9.28 -2.31
C THR A 127 11.75 9.13 -2.06
N GLU A 128 12.57 10.03 -2.57
CA GLU A 128 14.02 10.00 -2.34
C GLU A 128 14.37 10.21 -0.86
N ALA A 129 13.71 11.14 -0.19
CA ALA A 129 13.88 11.31 1.25
C ALA A 129 13.50 10.04 2.05
N GLY A 130 12.46 9.32 1.61
CA GLY A 130 12.06 8.04 2.19
C GLY A 130 13.09 6.92 1.99
N ASN A 131 13.89 6.98 0.93
CA ASN A 131 14.94 5.98 0.64
C ASN A 131 16.05 5.96 1.70
N GLU A 132 16.28 7.07 2.43
CA GLU A 132 17.23 7.06 3.55
C GLU A 132 16.85 6.05 4.63
N GLU A 133 15.57 5.97 4.97
CA GLU A 133 15.08 4.99 5.94
C GLU A 133 15.11 3.57 5.37
N ARG A 134 14.78 3.40 4.09
CA ARG A 134 14.88 2.10 3.42
C ARG A 134 16.31 1.57 3.44
N ARG A 135 17.29 2.42 3.13
CA ARG A 135 18.72 2.06 3.21
C ARG A 135 19.14 1.64 4.62
N ARG A 136 18.68 2.36 5.66
CA ARG A 136 18.96 2.01 7.08
C ARG A 136 18.43 0.63 7.46
N ARG A 137 17.31 0.20 6.86
CA ARG A 137 16.68 -1.11 7.10
C ARG A 137 17.17 -2.21 6.16
N GLY A 138 18.07 -1.90 5.22
CA GLY A 138 18.51 -2.84 4.21
C GLY A 138 17.45 -3.18 3.17
N TRP A 139 16.43 -2.33 3.00
CA TRP A 139 15.35 -2.51 2.04
C TRP A 139 15.68 -1.89 0.69
N ASN A 140 15.08 -2.42 -0.39
CA ASN A 140 15.25 -1.86 -1.72
C ASN A 140 14.72 -0.42 -1.80
N GLU A 141 15.49 0.44 -2.48
CA GLU A 141 15.07 1.80 -2.77
C GLU A 141 13.94 1.84 -3.79
N LEU A 142 13.15 2.91 -3.73
CA LEU A 142 12.03 3.17 -4.63
C LEU A 142 12.31 4.41 -5.46
N LYS A 143 11.92 4.38 -6.71
CA LYS A 143 11.95 5.54 -7.59
C LYS A 143 10.54 5.85 -8.09
N LEU A 144 9.99 6.98 -7.72
CA LEU A 144 8.76 7.48 -8.33
C LEU A 144 9.10 8.03 -9.72
N VAL A 145 8.58 7.36 -10.75
CA VAL A 145 8.93 7.65 -12.15
C VAL A 145 8.07 8.79 -12.68
N ASP A 146 6.75 8.60 -12.70
CA ASP A 146 5.78 9.53 -13.29
C ASP A 146 4.36 9.20 -12.81
N TRP A 147 3.40 9.99 -13.24
CA TRP A 147 1.99 9.62 -13.19
C TRP A 147 1.69 8.47 -14.15
N ALA A 148 0.99 7.44 -13.70
CA ALA A 148 0.23 6.55 -14.58
C ALA A 148 -1.10 7.23 -14.97
N THR A 149 -1.73 7.92 -13.99
CA THR A 149 -2.91 8.76 -14.17
C THR A 149 -2.70 10.04 -13.37
N PRO A 150 -2.67 11.23 -14.00
CA PRO A 150 -2.58 12.51 -13.29
C PRO A 150 -3.77 12.70 -12.33
N PRO A 151 -3.61 13.51 -11.27
CA PRO A 151 -4.67 13.72 -10.30
C PRO A 151 -5.89 14.42 -10.87
N VAL A 152 -7.07 13.85 -10.61
CA VAL A 152 -8.38 14.36 -10.98
C VAL A 152 -9.31 14.36 -9.78
N TYR A 153 -10.05 15.44 -9.57
CA TYR A 153 -11.07 15.53 -8.55
C TYR A 153 -12.48 15.45 -9.16
N ASN A 154 -13.28 14.51 -8.69
CA ASN A 154 -14.67 14.35 -9.07
C ASN A 154 -15.57 15.02 -8.02
N THR A 155 -16.20 16.11 -8.38
CA THR A 155 -17.09 16.89 -7.49
C THR A 155 -18.38 16.19 -7.12
N THR A 156 -18.84 15.21 -7.90
CA THR A 156 -20.05 14.43 -7.63
C THR A 156 -19.79 13.33 -6.61
N THR A 157 -18.74 12.54 -6.82
CA THR A 157 -18.39 11.43 -5.92
C THR A 157 -17.54 11.86 -4.73
N LYS A 158 -17.07 13.11 -4.72
CA LYS A 158 -16.14 13.65 -3.70
C LYS A 158 -14.85 12.82 -3.58
N ARG A 159 -14.38 12.29 -4.72
CA ARG A 159 -13.14 11.51 -4.81
C ARG A 159 -12.06 12.30 -5.53
N LEU A 160 -10.87 12.32 -4.94
CA LEU A 160 -9.64 12.79 -5.56
C LEU A 160 -8.79 11.57 -5.91
N GLU A 161 -8.50 11.36 -7.19
CA GLU A 161 -7.90 10.13 -7.70
C GLU A 161 -6.67 10.42 -8.53
N TRP A 162 -5.66 9.56 -8.42
CA TRP A 162 -4.43 9.58 -9.23
C TRP A 162 -3.73 8.23 -9.17
N ALA A 163 -2.82 7.99 -10.12
CA ALA A 163 -1.95 6.83 -10.09
C ALA A 163 -0.50 7.21 -10.36
N THR A 164 0.44 6.61 -9.62
CA THR A 164 1.88 6.82 -9.77
C THR A 164 2.59 5.53 -10.15
N ILE A 165 3.61 5.65 -11.03
CA ILE A 165 4.50 4.56 -11.42
C ILE A 165 5.71 4.57 -10.49
N LEU A 166 6.01 3.44 -9.90
CA LEU A 166 7.13 3.22 -9.01
C LEU A 166 8.02 2.10 -9.54
N ASP A 167 9.33 2.35 -9.56
CA ASP A 167 10.35 1.36 -9.89
C ASP A 167 11.14 0.95 -8.62
N SER A 168 11.49 -0.32 -8.54
CA SER A 168 12.43 -0.88 -7.57
C SER A 168 13.29 -1.96 -8.22
N LYS A 169 14.24 -2.52 -7.47
CA LYS A 169 15.00 -3.71 -7.92
C LYS A 169 14.11 -4.94 -8.14
N GLU A 170 12.95 -4.99 -7.50
CA GLU A 170 11.99 -6.08 -7.60
C GLU A 170 11.06 -5.97 -8.81
N GLY A 171 11.05 -4.80 -9.47
CA GLY A 171 10.22 -4.53 -10.63
C GLY A 171 9.48 -3.20 -10.54
N ARG A 172 8.52 -3.04 -11.44
CA ARG A 172 7.66 -1.87 -11.55
C ARG A 172 6.27 -2.16 -11.01
N ALA A 173 5.73 -1.22 -10.25
CA ALA A 173 4.36 -1.27 -9.75
C ALA A 173 3.65 0.06 -9.96
N VAL A 174 2.33 0.05 -9.89
CA VAL A 174 1.50 1.24 -9.86
C VAL A 174 0.79 1.34 -8.52
N ASN A 175 0.86 2.53 -7.91
CA ASN A 175 0.02 2.90 -6.79
C ASN A 175 -1.12 3.79 -7.30
N PHE A 176 -2.32 3.23 -7.38
CA PHE A 176 -3.54 4.01 -7.57
C PHE A 176 -4.03 4.51 -6.20
N SER A 177 -4.31 5.78 -6.10
CA SER A 177 -4.75 6.43 -4.87
C SER A 177 -6.08 7.12 -5.08
N THR A 178 -7.02 6.93 -4.16
CA THR A 178 -8.23 7.73 -4.07
C THR A 178 -8.44 8.26 -2.66
N LYS A 179 -8.84 9.51 -2.54
CA LYS A 179 -9.26 10.14 -1.28
C LYS A 179 -10.76 10.38 -1.37
N ILE A 180 -11.52 9.70 -0.53
CA ILE A 180 -12.98 9.85 -0.42
C ILE A 180 -13.24 10.89 0.67
N LEU A 181 -13.67 12.09 0.30
CA LEU A 181 -13.88 13.17 1.25
C LEU A 181 -15.15 12.93 2.08
N GLY A 182 -15.03 13.14 3.38
CA GLY A 182 -16.11 13.10 4.36
C GLY A 182 -16.22 14.39 5.17
N ARG A 183 -17.13 14.41 6.14
CA ARG A 183 -17.40 15.57 6.99
C ARG A 183 -16.22 16.00 7.85
N ARG A 184 -15.53 15.03 8.48
CA ARG A 184 -14.46 15.30 9.45
C ARG A 184 -13.06 14.96 8.93
N GLY A 185 -12.95 14.58 7.67
CA GLY A 185 -11.70 14.16 7.06
C GLY A 185 -11.93 13.40 5.77
N TYR A 186 -11.11 12.42 5.52
CA TYR A 186 -11.20 11.61 4.30
C TYR A 186 -10.78 10.16 4.55
N THR A 187 -11.33 9.25 3.77
CA THR A 187 -10.79 7.89 3.69
C THR A 187 -9.76 7.83 2.56
N SER A 188 -8.53 7.49 2.93
CA SER A 188 -7.45 7.18 2.00
C SER A 188 -7.61 5.74 1.54
N VAL A 189 -7.63 5.52 0.24
CA VAL A 189 -7.53 4.20 -0.37
C VAL A 189 -6.29 4.18 -1.26
N ILE A 190 -5.40 3.22 -1.06
CA ILE A 190 -4.21 3.03 -1.90
C ILE A 190 -4.24 1.60 -2.42
N MET A 191 -4.37 1.45 -3.73
CA MET A 191 -4.32 0.15 -4.40
C MET A 191 -2.96 -0.02 -5.07
N VAL A 192 -2.35 -1.18 -4.86
CA VAL A 192 -1.09 -1.58 -5.49
C VAL A 192 -1.37 -2.68 -6.50
N THR A 193 -0.87 -2.51 -7.72
CA THR A 193 -1.05 -3.47 -8.81
C THR A 193 0.12 -3.43 -9.80
N ASP A 194 0.19 -4.43 -10.67
CA ASP A 194 1.09 -4.43 -11.83
C ASP A 194 0.62 -3.38 -12.85
N PRO A 195 1.51 -2.66 -13.53
CA PRO A 195 1.13 -1.70 -14.59
C PRO A 195 0.23 -2.27 -15.67
N ALA A 196 0.43 -3.53 -16.05
CA ALA A 196 -0.38 -4.19 -17.07
C ALA A 196 -1.84 -4.43 -16.63
N ASN A 197 -2.08 -4.48 -15.32
CA ASN A 197 -3.40 -4.76 -14.75
C ASN A 197 -4.13 -3.51 -14.26
N LEU A 198 -3.54 -2.31 -14.38
CA LEU A 198 -4.08 -1.08 -13.77
C LEU A 198 -5.55 -0.85 -14.09
N GLN A 199 -5.93 -0.86 -15.35
CA GLN A 199 -7.31 -0.57 -15.77
C GLN A 199 -8.33 -1.58 -15.22
N ALA A 200 -7.98 -2.88 -15.22
CA ALA A 200 -8.84 -3.92 -14.67
C ALA A 200 -8.92 -3.81 -13.14
N ALA A 201 -7.81 -3.50 -12.48
CA ALA A 201 -7.74 -3.32 -11.03
C ALA A 201 -8.54 -2.09 -10.58
N GLU A 202 -8.47 -0.95 -11.30
CA GLU A 202 -9.29 0.24 -11.04
C GLU A 202 -10.79 -0.09 -11.12
N SER A 203 -11.23 -0.77 -12.20
CA SER A 203 -12.63 -1.17 -12.36
C SER A 203 -13.10 -2.11 -11.24
N ASN A 204 -12.25 -3.05 -10.83
CA ASN A 204 -12.55 -3.96 -9.74
C ASN A 204 -12.59 -3.25 -8.38
N LEU A 205 -11.67 -2.33 -8.13
CA LEU A 205 -11.68 -1.50 -6.92
C LEU A 205 -12.92 -0.62 -6.87
N ASP A 206 -13.31 0.01 -7.97
CA ASP A 206 -14.53 0.81 -8.05
C ASP A 206 -15.76 -0.04 -7.73
N HIS A 207 -15.83 -1.28 -8.21
CA HIS A 207 -16.88 -2.22 -7.84
C HIS A 207 -16.91 -2.47 -6.32
N VAL A 208 -15.76 -2.72 -5.70
CA VAL A 208 -15.66 -2.88 -4.24
C VAL A 208 -16.11 -1.59 -3.51
N LEU A 209 -15.69 -0.42 -4.00
CA LEU A 209 -16.00 0.87 -3.40
C LEU A 209 -17.47 1.29 -3.57
N THR A 210 -18.27 0.62 -4.43
CA THR A 210 -19.74 0.78 -4.40
C THR A 210 -20.35 0.33 -3.07
N GLY A 211 -19.68 -0.60 -2.38
CA GLY A 211 -20.06 -1.06 -1.04
C GLY A 211 -19.53 -0.19 0.10
N TYR A 212 -18.76 0.86 -0.19
CA TYR A 212 -18.26 1.80 0.80
C TYR A 212 -19.26 2.91 1.09
N SER A 213 -19.48 3.21 2.37
CA SER A 213 -20.32 4.33 2.80
C SER A 213 -19.83 4.92 4.12
N PHE A 214 -19.85 6.23 4.24
CA PHE A 214 -19.76 6.89 5.54
C PHE A 214 -20.99 6.57 6.39
N ASN A 215 -20.83 6.53 7.70
CA ASN A 215 -21.95 6.44 8.64
C ASN A 215 -22.83 7.70 8.54
N ALA A 216 -24.07 7.59 9.00
CA ALA A 216 -25.02 8.72 8.98
C ALA A 216 -24.44 9.96 9.69
N GLY A 217 -24.46 11.11 9.02
CA GLY A 217 -23.93 12.36 9.53
C GLY A 217 -22.41 12.55 9.31
N GLU A 218 -21.72 11.63 8.61
CA GLU A 218 -20.28 11.68 8.35
C GLU A 218 -19.95 11.93 6.86
N THR A 219 -20.94 12.06 5.99
CA THR A 219 -20.70 12.35 4.56
C THR A 219 -20.18 13.77 4.37
N TYR A 220 -19.57 14.06 3.22
CA TYR A 220 -19.09 15.41 2.88
C TYR A 220 -20.18 16.48 2.93
N ALA A 221 -21.40 16.11 2.55
CA ALA A 221 -22.56 17.02 2.56
C ALA A 221 -23.10 17.32 3.97
N ASP A 222 -22.74 16.52 4.96
CA ASP A 222 -23.17 16.70 6.36
C ASP A 222 -22.37 17.76 7.12
N TRP A 223 -21.41 18.42 6.47
CA TRP A 223 -20.62 19.50 7.12
C TRP A 223 -21.51 20.59 7.71
N ARG A 224 -21.15 21.08 8.90
CA ARG A 224 -21.90 22.12 9.63
C ARG A 224 -20.97 23.23 10.06
N SER A 225 -21.51 24.42 10.17
CA SER A 225 -20.79 25.54 10.77
C SER A 225 -20.33 25.19 12.19
N GLY A 226 -19.02 25.38 12.47
CA GLY A 226 -18.38 24.98 13.71
C GLY A 226 -17.62 23.63 13.63
N ASP A 227 -17.81 22.85 12.59
CA ASP A 227 -16.96 21.66 12.38
C ASP A 227 -15.49 22.10 12.11
N LYS A 228 -14.55 21.26 12.54
CA LYS A 228 -13.13 21.45 12.24
C LYS A 228 -12.93 21.46 10.73
N VAL A 229 -12.22 22.48 10.23
CA VAL A 229 -11.81 22.57 8.83
C VAL A 229 -10.33 22.24 8.73
N ALA A 230 -9.94 21.44 7.74
CA ALA A 230 -8.54 21.12 7.48
C ALA A 230 -7.76 22.40 7.12
N GLU A 231 -6.51 22.49 7.57
CA GLU A 231 -5.62 23.63 7.29
C GLU A 231 -5.08 23.64 5.85
N TYR A 232 -5.53 22.72 5.01
CA TYR A 232 -5.05 22.49 3.65
C TYR A 232 -6.18 22.03 2.73
N GLY A 233 -5.94 22.07 1.42
CA GLY A 233 -6.87 21.66 0.38
C GLY A 233 -6.44 20.38 -0.34
N LEU A 234 -7.00 20.18 -1.55
CA LEU A 234 -6.83 18.94 -2.34
C LEU A 234 -5.38 18.63 -2.70
N ALA A 235 -4.58 19.63 -3.06
CA ALA A 235 -3.18 19.43 -3.46
C ALA A 235 -2.34 18.80 -2.34
N ALA A 236 -2.58 19.20 -1.09
CA ALA A 236 -1.88 18.65 0.06
C ALA A 236 -2.23 17.17 0.31
N LEU A 237 -3.46 16.73 -0.02
CA LEU A 237 -3.86 15.33 0.10
C LEU A 237 -3.01 14.40 -0.78
N ILE A 238 -2.55 14.91 -1.92
CA ILE A 238 -1.72 14.15 -2.86
C ILE A 238 -0.31 13.95 -2.30
N VAL A 239 0.26 14.98 -1.67
CA VAL A 239 1.65 14.97 -1.19
C VAL A 239 1.81 14.63 0.30
N GLY A 240 0.72 14.32 1.00
CA GLY A 240 0.79 13.83 2.38
C GLY A 240 0.14 14.71 3.46
N GLY A 241 -0.85 15.54 3.12
CA GLY A 241 -1.73 16.20 4.11
C GLY A 241 -1.00 17.16 5.06
N VAL A 242 -1.18 16.98 6.36
CA VAL A 242 -0.63 17.83 7.45
C VAL A 242 0.86 18.14 7.30
N ALA A 243 1.58 17.23 6.75
CA ALA A 243 3.00 17.37 6.58
C ALA A 243 3.40 18.37 5.48
N ALA A 244 2.59 18.52 4.45
CA ALA A 244 2.79 19.59 3.48
C ALA A 244 2.63 20.98 4.12
N VAL A 245 1.75 21.12 5.11
CA VAL A 245 1.55 22.34 5.89
C VAL A 245 2.73 22.60 6.84
N ALA A 246 3.23 21.57 7.51
CA ALA A 246 4.38 21.65 8.39
C ALA A 246 5.65 22.11 7.66
N ALA A 247 5.87 21.60 6.44
CA ALA A 247 6.98 22.02 5.58
C ALA A 247 6.88 23.49 5.17
N LYS A 248 5.69 23.98 4.82
CA LYS A 248 5.45 25.41 4.51
C LYS A 248 5.67 26.35 5.71
N LYS A 249 5.43 25.88 6.94
CA LYS A 249 5.61 26.65 8.18
C LYS A 249 7.06 26.64 8.70
N GLY A 250 8.02 26.04 7.97
CA GLY A 250 9.45 26.03 8.34
C GLY A 250 9.81 25.16 9.54
N LEU A 251 8.94 24.25 9.91
CA LEU A 251 9.11 23.31 11.03
C LEU A 251 9.93 22.08 10.59
N PHE A 252 11.20 22.29 10.25
CA PHE A 252 12.11 21.21 9.80
C PHE A 252 12.30 20.08 10.81
N SER A 253 12.01 20.28 12.09
CA SER A 253 12.05 19.21 13.12
C SER A 253 10.90 18.20 12.99
N VAL A 254 9.84 18.52 12.25
CA VAL A 254 8.70 17.63 11.99
C VAL A 254 8.96 16.71 10.80
N ILE A 255 10.02 16.98 10.00
CA ILE A 255 10.37 16.18 8.83
C ILE A 255 10.66 14.72 9.20
N GLY A 256 11.27 14.46 10.35
CA GLY A 256 11.50 13.09 10.83
C GLY A 256 10.21 12.33 11.14
N ALA A 257 9.24 12.96 11.79
CA ALA A 257 7.91 12.38 12.04
C ALA A 257 7.08 12.27 10.76
N PHE A 258 7.35 13.16 9.80
CA PHE A 258 6.71 13.19 8.48
C PHE A 258 7.20 12.10 7.53
N LEU A 259 8.49 11.80 7.51
CA LEU A 259 9.03 10.68 6.74
C LEU A 259 8.40 9.35 7.19
N VAL A 260 8.07 9.23 8.48
CA VAL A 260 7.32 8.09 9.02
C VAL A 260 5.85 8.10 8.58
N ALA A 261 5.20 9.25 8.42
CA ALA A 261 3.79 9.35 8.03
C ALA A 261 3.56 9.31 6.50
N SER A 262 4.43 9.94 5.71
CA SER A 262 4.37 9.93 4.22
C SER A 262 4.79 8.61 3.61
N TRP A 263 5.50 7.81 4.35
CA TRP A 263 5.93 6.47 4.06
C TRP A 263 4.77 5.52 3.66
N LYS A 264 3.57 5.73 4.18
CA LYS A 264 2.37 4.98 3.82
C LYS A 264 2.01 5.03 2.34
N PHE A 265 2.50 6.03 1.62
CA PHE A 265 2.22 6.22 0.19
C PHE A 265 3.21 5.49 -0.73
N LEU A 266 4.20 4.80 -0.15
CA LEU A 266 5.29 4.17 -0.90
C LEU A 266 5.31 2.65 -0.68
N MET A 267 4.19 1.99 -1.00
CA MET A 267 4.11 0.54 -0.89
C MET A 267 4.51 -0.10 -2.22
N ILE A 268 5.69 -0.71 -2.25
CA ILE A 268 6.11 -1.65 -3.30
C ILE A 268 6.84 -2.83 -2.64
N GLY A 269 6.50 -3.97 -3.02
CA GLY A 269 7.06 -5.26 -2.60
C GLY A 269 6.13 -6.40 -2.96
N VAL A 270 5.16 -6.09 -3.85
CA VAL A 270 4.00 -6.95 -4.01
C VAL A 270 4.09 -7.87 -5.22
N VAL A 271 4.85 -7.49 -6.27
CA VAL A 271 4.83 -8.25 -7.54
C VAL A 271 5.40 -9.66 -7.37
N ALA A 272 6.46 -9.84 -6.59
CA ALA A 272 7.02 -11.17 -6.32
C ALA A 272 6.14 -12.00 -5.37
N ALA A 273 5.54 -11.37 -4.35
CA ALA A 273 4.64 -12.03 -3.41
C ALA A 273 3.29 -12.40 -4.06
N VAL A 274 2.77 -11.55 -4.96
CA VAL A 274 1.49 -11.79 -5.66
C VAL A 274 1.53 -13.03 -6.53
N THR A 275 2.56 -13.20 -7.35
CA THR A 275 2.69 -14.39 -8.21
C THR A 275 2.74 -15.66 -7.37
N TRP A 276 3.30 -15.59 -6.20
CA TRP A 276 3.49 -16.73 -5.34
C TRP A 276 2.26 -17.02 -4.46
N VAL A 277 1.59 -16.03 -3.87
CA VAL A 277 0.32 -16.20 -3.14
C VAL A 277 -0.78 -16.70 -4.09
N ARG A 278 -0.81 -16.21 -5.34
CA ARG A 278 -1.69 -16.71 -6.40
C ARG A 278 -1.56 -18.22 -6.60
N ASN A 279 -0.32 -18.75 -6.61
CA ASN A 279 -0.06 -20.19 -6.74
C ASN A 279 -0.51 -21.00 -5.51
N LEU A 280 -0.58 -20.39 -4.33
CA LEU A 280 -1.10 -21.03 -3.11
C LEU A 280 -2.61 -21.29 -3.17
N PHE A 281 -3.37 -20.33 -3.68
CA PHE A 281 -4.83 -20.47 -3.80
C PHE A 281 -5.25 -21.27 -5.03
N ALA A 282 -4.45 -21.28 -6.12
CA ALA A 282 -4.71 -22.05 -7.32
C ALA A 282 -4.59 -23.57 -7.08
N ARG A 283 -3.67 -24.02 -6.24
CA ARG A 283 -3.49 -25.45 -5.90
C ARG A 283 -4.65 -26.08 -5.12
N LYS A 284 -5.50 -25.29 -4.47
CA LYS A 284 -6.70 -25.78 -3.76
C LYS A 284 -7.90 -26.07 -4.68
N ARG A 285 -7.86 -25.70 -5.96
CA ARG A 285 -8.93 -26.01 -6.94
C ARG A 285 -8.68 -27.26 -7.76
N ALA A 286 -7.53 -27.91 -7.60
CA ALA A 286 -7.13 -29.09 -8.35
C ALA A 286 -7.01 -30.37 -7.48
N GLY A 287 -7.55 -30.35 -6.24
CA GLY A 287 -7.61 -31.49 -5.33
C GLY A 287 -9.03 -31.74 -4.85
#